data_fdcc180796dc474a8fca03957060b5be
#
_entry.id   fdcc180796dc474a8fca03957060b5be
#
_cell.length_a   1.000
_cell.length_b   1.000
_cell.length_c   1.000
_cell.angle_alpha   90.00
_cell.angle_beta   90.00
_cell.angle_gamma   90.00
#
_symmetry.space_group_name_H-M   'P 1'
#
loop_
_entity.id
_entity.type
_entity.pdbx_description
1 polymer ?
#
loop_
_entity_poly.entity_id
_entity_poly.type
_entity_poly.pdbx_seq_one_letter_code
_entity_poly.pdbx_strand_id
1 'polypeptide(L)'
;MHTPIDSNALATLFSEARTHSAWLDKAVPDALLEQLYEHVRLGPTAVNSCPARFVFVRSAEGKQKLAPCLSKGNLEKTLAAPVTVIVAYDEDFPETLPELFPHADARSWYAGQPALITENALRNSSLQAGYLILAARALGLDCGPMSGFDGKALDAAFFAGTSWKSNLLINLGYGDASKLRDRLPRLPFDRACVLA
;
A
#
# COMPACT_ATOMS: atom_id res chain seq x y z
N MET A 1 7.31 19.97 -22.74
CA MET A 1 6.69 20.28 -21.43
C MET A 1 5.52 19.34 -21.26
N HIS A 2 5.37 18.74 -20.07
CA HIS A 2 4.17 17.94 -19.77
C HIS A 2 3.02 18.85 -19.37
N THR A 3 1.84 18.60 -19.93
CA THR A 3 0.63 19.32 -19.53
C THR A 3 0.18 18.77 -18.17
N PRO A 4 -0.16 19.62 -17.18
CA PRO A 4 -0.78 19.17 -15.94
C PRO A 4 -2.07 18.39 -16.22
N ILE A 5 -2.39 17.40 -15.38
CA ILE A 5 -3.70 16.74 -15.43
C ILE A 5 -4.80 17.75 -15.07
N ASP A 6 -6.01 17.49 -15.53
CA ASP A 6 -7.13 18.40 -15.31
C ASP A 6 -7.59 18.45 -13.83
N SER A 7 -8.42 19.43 -13.50
CA SER A 7 -8.91 19.66 -12.15
C SER A 7 -9.77 18.51 -11.61
N ASN A 8 -10.51 17.80 -12.47
CA ASN A 8 -11.33 16.67 -12.06
C ASN A 8 -10.46 15.47 -11.66
N ALA A 9 -9.40 15.21 -12.43
CA ALA A 9 -8.42 14.20 -12.08
C ALA A 9 -7.72 14.53 -10.75
N LEU A 10 -7.33 15.79 -10.53
CA LEU A 10 -6.77 16.25 -9.26
C LEU A 10 -7.76 16.10 -8.10
N ALA A 11 -9.03 16.42 -8.32
CA ALA A 11 -10.08 16.24 -7.31
C ALA A 11 -10.22 14.77 -6.92
N THR A 12 -10.33 13.87 -7.90
CA THR A 12 -10.42 12.41 -7.67
C THR A 12 -9.23 11.88 -6.88
N LEU A 13 -8.03 12.31 -7.20
CA LEU A 13 -6.82 11.80 -6.54
C LEU A 13 -6.59 12.39 -5.15
N PHE A 14 -6.97 13.66 -4.92
CA PHE A 14 -6.56 14.42 -3.72
C PHE A 14 -7.70 15.12 -2.99
N SER A 15 -8.32 16.15 -3.59
CA SER A 15 -9.19 17.07 -2.85
C SER A 15 -10.54 16.45 -2.47
N GLU A 16 -11.10 15.56 -3.29
CA GLU A 16 -12.35 14.84 -2.99
C GLU A 16 -12.11 13.44 -2.44
N ALA A 17 -10.90 12.90 -2.62
CA ALA A 17 -10.56 11.58 -2.12
C ALA A 17 -10.69 11.49 -0.60
N ARG A 18 -11.27 10.38 -0.10
CA ARG A 18 -11.51 10.13 1.32
C ARG A 18 -10.95 8.77 1.73
N THR A 19 -10.68 8.63 3.02
CA THR A 19 -10.39 7.32 3.64
C THR A 19 -11.72 6.73 4.09
N HIS A 20 -12.05 5.54 3.58
CA HIS A 20 -13.29 4.85 3.91
C HIS A 20 -13.10 3.76 4.97
N SER A 21 -14.10 3.59 5.82
CA SER A 21 -14.18 2.54 6.83
C SER A 21 -15.50 1.74 6.76
N ALA A 22 -16.38 2.10 5.84
CA ALA A 22 -17.60 1.40 5.49
C ALA A 22 -17.66 1.22 3.97
N TRP A 23 -18.27 0.13 3.52
CA TRP A 23 -18.17 -0.33 2.15
C TRP A 23 -19.56 -0.69 1.61
N LEU A 24 -19.76 -0.42 0.33
CA LEU A 24 -20.91 -0.91 -0.41
C LEU A 24 -20.72 -2.41 -0.68
N ASP A 25 -21.81 -3.15 -0.73
CA ASP A 25 -21.80 -4.57 -1.14
C ASP A 25 -21.59 -4.67 -2.66
N LYS A 26 -20.34 -4.48 -3.07
CA LYS A 26 -19.94 -4.51 -4.46
C LYS A 26 -18.56 -5.16 -4.56
N ALA A 27 -18.47 -6.25 -5.31
CA ALA A 27 -17.22 -6.98 -5.52
C ALA A 27 -16.21 -6.16 -6.34
N VAL A 28 -14.93 -6.35 -6.05
CA VAL A 28 -13.80 -5.83 -6.85
C VAL A 28 -13.33 -6.96 -7.76
N PRO A 29 -13.42 -6.82 -9.10
CA PRO A 29 -12.98 -7.86 -10.04
C PRO A 29 -11.45 -8.08 -10.01
N ASP A 30 -11.01 -9.30 -10.28
CA ASP A 30 -9.58 -9.67 -10.35
C ASP A 30 -8.84 -8.83 -11.39
N ALA A 31 -9.43 -8.66 -12.56
CA ALA A 31 -8.85 -7.84 -13.63
C ALA A 31 -8.59 -6.38 -13.19
N LEU A 32 -9.40 -5.84 -12.27
CA LEU A 32 -9.18 -4.50 -11.73
C LEU A 32 -8.00 -4.48 -10.75
N LEU A 33 -7.78 -5.56 -9.99
CA LEU A 33 -6.62 -5.69 -9.10
C LEU A 33 -5.32 -5.89 -9.90
N GLU A 34 -5.36 -6.63 -11.00
CA GLU A 34 -4.26 -6.75 -11.95
C GLU A 34 -3.91 -5.41 -12.58
N GLN A 35 -4.90 -4.68 -13.08
CA GLN A 35 -4.73 -3.33 -13.62
C GLN A 35 -4.16 -2.36 -12.57
N LEU A 36 -4.63 -2.45 -11.32
CA LEU A 36 -4.09 -1.68 -10.22
C LEU A 36 -2.58 -1.93 -10.05
N TYR A 37 -2.16 -3.20 -10.04
CA TYR A 37 -0.74 -3.54 -9.91
C TYR A 37 0.09 -3.02 -11.09
N GLU A 38 -0.42 -3.07 -12.32
CA GLU A 38 0.27 -2.53 -13.50
C GLU A 38 0.58 -1.03 -13.38
N HIS A 39 -0.24 -0.26 -12.69
CA HIS A 39 0.06 1.14 -12.39
C HIS A 39 1.02 1.29 -11.20
N VAL A 40 0.84 0.51 -10.14
CA VAL A 40 1.67 0.57 -8.92
C VAL A 40 3.13 0.26 -9.21
N ARG A 41 3.40 -0.75 -10.06
CA ARG A 41 4.76 -1.17 -10.41
C ARG A 41 5.59 -0.10 -11.14
N LEU A 42 4.94 0.93 -11.68
CA LEU A 42 5.60 2.05 -12.36
C LEU A 42 6.06 3.15 -11.40
N GLY A 43 5.70 3.07 -10.12
CA GLY A 43 6.17 4.00 -9.09
C GLY A 43 7.68 3.86 -8.87
N PRO A 44 8.42 5.00 -8.72
CA PRO A 44 9.86 4.95 -8.54
C PRO A 44 10.25 4.36 -7.18
N THR A 45 11.36 3.64 -7.18
CA THR A 45 12.04 3.16 -5.96
C THR A 45 13.53 3.39 -6.07
N ALA A 46 14.23 3.47 -4.93
CA ALA A 46 15.68 3.59 -4.90
C ALA A 46 16.31 2.41 -5.68
N VAL A 47 17.20 2.72 -6.62
CA VAL A 47 17.85 1.72 -7.51
C VAL A 47 16.87 0.74 -8.18
N ASN A 48 15.65 1.19 -8.44
CA ASN A 48 14.58 0.34 -8.99
C ASN A 48 14.35 -0.96 -8.20
N SER A 49 14.55 -0.92 -6.88
CA SER A 49 14.56 -2.11 -6.02
C SER A 49 13.20 -2.82 -5.88
N CYS A 50 12.10 -2.11 -6.12
CA CYS A 50 10.73 -2.65 -6.10
C CYS A 50 10.47 -3.65 -4.95
N PRO A 51 10.74 -3.30 -3.68
CA PRO A 51 10.72 -4.27 -2.59
C PRO A 51 9.31 -4.61 -2.11
N ALA A 52 8.26 -3.88 -2.52
CA ALA A 52 6.91 -4.17 -2.09
C ALA A 52 6.41 -5.53 -2.59
N ARG A 53 5.67 -6.22 -1.71
CA ARG A 53 4.90 -7.42 -2.02
C ARG A 53 3.46 -7.15 -1.61
N PHE A 54 2.51 -7.59 -2.43
CA PHE A 54 1.09 -7.31 -2.22
C PHE A 54 0.31 -8.61 -2.13
N VAL A 55 -0.40 -8.82 -1.01
CA VAL A 55 -1.32 -9.95 -0.86
C VAL A 55 -2.74 -9.42 -0.81
N PHE A 56 -3.55 -9.75 -1.81
CA PHE A 56 -4.96 -9.34 -1.90
C PHE A 56 -5.84 -10.37 -1.16
N VAL A 57 -6.19 -10.05 0.09
CA VAL A 57 -7.04 -10.89 0.94
C VAL A 57 -8.50 -10.59 0.61
N ARG A 58 -9.20 -11.55 -0.02
CA ARG A 58 -10.59 -11.40 -0.47
C ARG A 58 -11.50 -12.60 -0.12
N SER A 59 -10.92 -13.78 0.07
CA SER A 59 -11.71 -14.94 0.47
C SER A 59 -12.09 -14.92 1.95
N ALA A 60 -13.15 -15.63 2.31
CA ALA A 60 -13.57 -15.78 3.70
C ALA A 60 -12.46 -16.38 4.58
N GLU A 61 -11.75 -17.39 4.08
CA GLU A 61 -10.63 -18.02 4.78
C GLU A 61 -9.49 -17.03 5.00
N GLY A 62 -9.14 -16.24 3.95
CA GLY A 62 -8.12 -15.20 4.05
C GLY A 62 -8.49 -14.14 5.08
N LYS A 63 -9.74 -13.70 5.11
CA LYS A 63 -10.25 -12.76 6.11
C LYS A 63 -10.24 -13.35 7.52
N GLN A 64 -10.63 -14.61 7.70
CA GLN A 64 -10.56 -15.31 8.99
C GLN A 64 -9.13 -15.46 9.47
N LYS A 65 -8.18 -15.72 8.58
CA LYS A 65 -6.76 -15.80 8.88
C LYS A 65 -6.16 -14.45 9.29
N LEU A 66 -6.64 -13.35 8.68
CA LEU A 66 -6.19 -11.98 8.98
C LEU A 66 -6.80 -11.43 10.27
N ALA A 67 -8.04 -11.78 10.60
CA ALA A 67 -8.82 -11.21 11.69
C ALA A 67 -8.09 -11.21 13.06
N PRO A 68 -7.46 -12.31 13.53
CA PRO A 68 -6.77 -12.32 14.82
C PRO A 68 -5.53 -11.42 14.87
N CYS A 69 -5.00 -10.99 13.72
CA CYS A 69 -3.86 -10.08 13.67
C CYS A 69 -4.28 -8.61 13.81
N LEU A 70 -5.58 -8.28 13.71
CA LEU A 70 -6.06 -6.91 13.65
C LEU A 70 -6.28 -6.32 15.04
N SER A 71 -5.93 -5.03 15.22
CA SER A 71 -6.39 -4.25 16.35
C SER A 71 -7.93 -4.15 16.35
N LYS A 72 -8.55 -4.14 17.53
CA LYS A 72 -10.01 -4.13 17.71
C LYS A 72 -10.73 -3.08 16.83
N GLY A 73 -10.17 -1.87 16.73
CA GLY A 73 -10.77 -0.79 15.93
C GLY A 73 -10.65 -0.95 14.40
N ASN A 74 -9.91 -1.98 13.95
CA ASN A 74 -9.75 -2.26 12.51
C ASN A 74 -10.52 -3.51 12.07
N LEU A 75 -10.99 -4.34 13.00
CA LEU A 75 -11.58 -5.64 12.71
C LEU A 75 -12.81 -5.54 11.80
N GLU A 76 -13.85 -4.84 12.25
CA GLU A 76 -15.13 -4.75 11.52
C GLU A 76 -14.98 -4.19 10.11
N LYS A 77 -14.28 -3.05 9.97
CA LYS A 77 -14.09 -2.40 8.67
C LYS A 77 -13.24 -3.22 7.70
N THR A 78 -12.34 -4.08 8.23
CA THR A 78 -11.53 -4.98 7.43
C THR A 78 -12.32 -6.20 6.97
N LEU A 79 -13.14 -6.77 7.85
CA LEU A 79 -14.03 -7.89 7.49
C LEU A 79 -15.09 -7.48 6.47
N ALA A 80 -15.61 -6.25 6.59
CA ALA A 80 -16.61 -5.70 5.67
C ALA A 80 -16.04 -5.28 4.30
N ALA A 81 -14.74 -4.99 4.20
CA ALA A 81 -14.14 -4.58 2.94
C ALA A 81 -14.13 -5.74 1.92
N PRO A 82 -14.44 -5.51 0.63
CA PRO A 82 -14.38 -6.55 -0.39
C PRO A 82 -12.98 -7.14 -0.54
N VAL A 83 -11.95 -6.30 -0.43
CA VAL A 83 -10.53 -6.69 -0.50
C VAL A 83 -9.75 -5.99 0.60
N THR A 84 -8.77 -6.67 1.18
CA THR A 84 -7.74 -6.05 2.02
C THR A 84 -6.38 -6.39 1.44
N VAL A 85 -5.60 -5.38 1.10
CA VAL A 85 -4.22 -5.56 0.65
C VAL A 85 -3.31 -5.58 1.86
N ILE A 86 -2.56 -6.66 2.05
CA ILE A 86 -1.40 -6.65 2.92
C ILE A 86 -0.24 -6.12 2.06
N VAL A 87 0.23 -4.93 2.38
CA VAL A 87 1.47 -4.40 1.81
C VAL A 87 2.61 -4.89 2.68
N ALA A 88 3.45 -5.71 2.11
CA ALA A 88 4.68 -6.19 2.74
C ALA A 88 5.90 -5.60 2.04
N TYR A 89 7.05 -5.72 2.67
CA TYR A 89 8.35 -5.52 2.04
C TYR A 89 9.16 -6.81 2.09
N ASP A 90 9.98 -6.99 1.09
CA ASP A 90 10.85 -8.15 0.92
C ASP A 90 12.28 -7.77 1.30
N GLU A 91 12.84 -8.42 2.33
CA GLU A 91 14.22 -8.18 2.76
C GLU A 91 15.23 -8.84 1.81
N ASP A 92 14.79 -9.76 0.95
CA ASP A 92 15.63 -10.35 -0.09
C ASP A 92 15.58 -9.56 -1.42
N PHE A 93 15.04 -8.33 -1.44
CA PHE A 93 15.04 -7.50 -2.65
C PHE A 93 16.44 -7.31 -3.28
N PRO A 94 17.57 -7.33 -2.55
CA PRO A 94 18.88 -7.23 -3.20
C PRO A 94 19.15 -8.32 -4.22
N GLU A 95 18.51 -9.49 -4.08
CA GLU A 95 18.67 -10.61 -5.01
C GLU A 95 18.04 -10.34 -6.39
N THR A 96 17.10 -9.38 -6.47
CA THR A 96 16.47 -8.97 -7.73
C THR A 96 17.18 -7.82 -8.44
N LEU A 97 18.14 -7.15 -7.79
CA LEU A 97 18.85 -6.00 -8.35
C LEU A 97 19.65 -6.30 -9.62
N PRO A 98 20.27 -7.47 -9.79
CA PRO A 98 20.94 -7.79 -11.07
C PRO A 98 20.00 -7.71 -12.28
N GLU A 99 18.72 -8.01 -12.09
CA GLU A 99 17.67 -7.90 -13.12
C GLU A 99 17.12 -6.47 -13.21
N LEU A 100 16.77 -5.88 -12.05
CA LEU A 100 16.03 -4.62 -12.00
C LEU A 100 16.91 -3.39 -12.14
N PHE A 101 18.21 -3.50 -11.83
CA PHE A 101 19.20 -2.43 -11.92
C PHE A 101 20.53 -2.94 -12.53
N PRO A 102 20.54 -3.34 -13.81
CA PRO A 102 21.69 -3.99 -14.44
C PRO A 102 22.87 -3.06 -14.73
N HIS A 103 22.78 -1.77 -14.41
CA HIS A 103 23.81 -0.76 -14.72
C HIS A 103 25.01 -0.81 -13.78
N ALA A 104 24.86 -1.41 -12.60
CA ALA A 104 25.91 -1.54 -11.60
C ALA A 104 25.67 -2.76 -10.72
N ASP A 105 26.70 -3.22 -10.01
CA ASP A 105 26.57 -4.25 -8.98
C ASP A 105 25.95 -3.67 -7.69
N ALA A 106 24.68 -3.23 -7.80
CA ALA A 106 23.96 -2.63 -6.67
C ALA A 106 23.65 -3.65 -5.55
N ARG A 107 23.63 -4.94 -5.86
CA ARG A 107 23.49 -6.00 -4.85
C ARG A 107 24.60 -5.97 -3.82
N SER A 108 25.84 -5.74 -4.25
CA SER A 108 27.01 -5.69 -3.36
C SER A 108 26.92 -4.57 -2.32
N TRP A 109 26.16 -3.49 -2.59
CA TRP A 109 25.99 -2.36 -1.65
C TRP A 109 25.23 -2.75 -0.40
N TYR A 110 24.45 -3.82 -0.45
CA TYR A 110 23.64 -4.34 0.66
C TYR A 110 24.32 -5.52 1.38
N ALA A 111 25.45 -6.03 0.87
CA ALA A 111 26.13 -7.18 1.44
C ALA A 111 26.58 -6.92 2.89
N GLY A 112 26.12 -7.77 3.82
CA GLY A 112 26.43 -7.65 5.27
C GLY A 112 25.77 -6.45 5.96
N GLN A 113 24.75 -5.80 5.34
CA GLN A 113 24.10 -4.60 5.88
C GLN A 113 22.59 -4.79 6.15
N PRO A 114 22.19 -5.67 7.08
CA PRO A 114 20.78 -6.00 7.29
C PRO A 114 19.92 -4.78 7.68
N ALA A 115 20.46 -3.86 8.47
CA ALA A 115 19.72 -2.66 8.86
C ALA A 115 19.42 -1.75 7.65
N LEU A 116 20.38 -1.60 6.71
CA LEU A 116 20.19 -0.84 5.49
C LEU A 116 19.15 -1.52 4.57
N ILE A 117 19.18 -2.85 4.48
CA ILE A 117 18.17 -3.64 3.74
C ILE A 117 16.78 -3.35 4.29
N THR A 118 16.56 -3.53 5.58
CA THR A 118 15.24 -3.29 6.21
C THR A 118 14.78 -1.84 6.02
N GLU A 119 15.66 -0.85 6.26
CA GLU A 119 15.34 0.56 6.09
C GLU A 119 14.94 0.88 4.65
N ASN A 120 15.71 0.39 3.67
CA ASN A 120 15.46 0.62 2.26
C ASN A 120 14.16 -0.06 1.80
N ALA A 121 13.96 -1.33 2.19
CA ALA A 121 12.78 -2.09 1.88
C ALA A 121 11.51 -1.44 2.44
N LEU A 122 11.52 -1.02 3.71
CA LEU A 122 10.40 -0.34 4.35
C LEU A 122 10.09 1.01 3.70
N ARG A 123 11.11 1.84 3.44
CA ARG A 123 10.94 3.16 2.80
C ARG A 123 10.32 3.03 1.41
N ASN A 124 10.87 2.16 0.58
CA ASN A 124 10.46 2.01 -0.81
C ASN A 124 9.12 1.27 -0.94
N SER A 125 8.81 0.29 -0.09
CA SER A 125 7.48 -0.31 -0.06
C SER A 125 6.40 0.68 0.38
N SER A 126 6.74 1.63 1.26
CA SER A 126 5.83 2.72 1.65
C SER A 126 5.56 3.69 0.50
N LEU A 127 6.57 4.00 -0.34
CA LEU A 127 6.37 4.74 -1.60
C LEU A 127 5.41 3.99 -2.52
N GLN A 128 5.63 2.70 -2.74
CA GLN A 128 4.76 1.87 -3.58
C GLN A 128 3.34 1.77 -3.01
N ALA A 129 3.17 1.74 -1.68
CA ALA A 129 1.86 1.81 -1.04
C ALA A 129 1.14 3.15 -1.31
N GLY A 130 1.87 4.27 -1.31
CA GLY A 130 1.34 5.57 -1.72
C GLY A 130 0.85 5.55 -3.18
N TYR A 131 1.63 4.97 -4.09
CA TYR A 131 1.23 4.76 -5.48
C TYR A 131 0.00 3.86 -5.59
N LEU A 132 -0.10 2.80 -4.79
CA LEU A 132 -1.29 1.93 -4.76
C LEU A 132 -2.55 2.71 -4.40
N ILE A 133 -2.48 3.58 -3.39
CA ILE A 133 -3.62 4.42 -2.99
C ILE A 133 -4.04 5.36 -4.14
N LEU A 134 -3.09 6.02 -4.79
CA LEU A 134 -3.38 6.93 -5.90
C LEU A 134 -3.92 6.18 -7.13
N ALA A 135 -3.30 5.05 -7.48
CA ALA A 135 -3.76 4.23 -8.60
C ALA A 135 -5.15 3.64 -8.36
N ALA A 136 -5.45 3.19 -7.13
CA ALA A 136 -6.78 2.71 -6.76
C ALA A 136 -7.85 3.79 -6.96
N ARG A 137 -7.57 5.03 -6.52
CA ARG A 137 -8.47 6.19 -6.73
C ARG A 137 -8.65 6.50 -8.21
N ALA A 138 -7.56 6.47 -8.98
CA ALA A 138 -7.62 6.69 -10.43
C ALA A 138 -8.48 5.64 -11.14
N LEU A 139 -8.55 4.43 -10.60
CA LEU A 139 -9.37 3.32 -11.10
C LEU A 139 -10.78 3.28 -10.49
N GLY A 140 -11.18 4.29 -9.71
CA GLY A 140 -12.51 4.38 -9.11
C GLY A 140 -12.72 3.49 -7.89
N LEU A 141 -11.64 3.06 -7.22
CA LEU A 141 -11.69 2.37 -5.94
C LEU A 141 -11.42 3.34 -4.79
N ASP A 142 -12.08 3.13 -3.68
CA ASP A 142 -11.80 3.78 -2.41
C ASP A 142 -10.83 2.98 -1.57
N CYS A 143 -10.08 3.69 -0.70
CA CYS A 143 -9.04 3.12 0.14
C CYS A 143 -9.29 3.38 1.62
N GLY A 144 -8.91 2.40 2.45
CA GLY A 144 -8.85 2.53 3.90
C GLY A 144 -7.50 2.04 4.43
N PRO A 145 -6.41 2.86 4.34
CA PRO A 145 -5.10 2.47 4.86
C PRO A 145 -5.10 2.46 6.39
N MET A 146 -4.34 1.50 6.96
CA MET A 146 -4.22 1.32 8.40
C MET A 146 -2.91 0.63 8.78
N SER A 147 -2.42 0.91 10.00
CA SER A 147 -1.25 0.27 10.63
C SER A 147 -1.57 -0.40 11.96
N GLY A 148 -2.83 -0.40 12.39
CA GLY A 148 -3.26 -1.03 13.65
C GLY A 148 -3.46 -2.53 13.50
N PHE A 149 -2.37 -3.30 13.57
CA PHE A 149 -2.34 -4.76 13.57
C PHE A 149 -1.07 -5.26 14.29
N ASP A 150 -1.06 -6.53 14.68
CA ASP A 150 0.13 -7.22 15.17
C ASP A 150 0.95 -7.75 13.99
N GLY A 151 2.04 -7.05 13.66
CA GLY A 151 2.91 -7.42 12.54
C GLY A 151 3.55 -8.80 12.70
N LYS A 152 3.94 -9.19 13.92
CA LYS A 152 4.54 -10.51 14.16
C LYS A 152 3.54 -11.63 13.93
N ALA A 153 2.31 -11.47 14.42
CA ALA A 153 1.24 -12.44 14.21
C ALA A 153 0.87 -12.53 12.72
N LEU A 154 0.81 -11.39 12.02
CA LEU A 154 0.52 -11.34 10.60
C LEU A 154 1.62 -12.01 9.77
N ASP A 155 2.90 -11.70 10.05
CA ASP A 155 4.03 -12.30 9.35
C ASP A 155 4.07 -13.82 9.56
N ALA A 156 3.83 -14.29 10.79
CA ALA A 156 3.72 -15.72 11.07
C ALA A 156 2.56 -16.38 10.32
N ALA A 157 1.42 -15.67 10.19
CA ALA A 157 0.26 -16.19 9.49
C ALA A 157 0.46 -16.23 7.97
N PHE A 158 0.95 -15.16 7.35
CA PHE A 158 0.94 -15.01 5.89
C PHE A 158 2.30 -15.21 5.22
N PHE A 159 3.40 -15.01 5.94
CA PHE A 159 4.75 -14.92 5.36
C PHE A 159 5.75 -15.94 5.96
N ALA A 160 5.25 -16.93 6.70
CA ALA A 160 6.11 -17.99 7.26
C ALA A 160 6.95 -18.65 6.14
N GLY A 161 8.27 -18.69 6.34
CA GLY A 161 9.22 -19.25 5.37
C GLY A 161 9.61 -18.31 4.22
N THR A 162 9.23 -17.03 4.28
CA THR A 162 9.65 -16.00 3.34
C THR A 162 10.47 -14.92 4.04
N SER A 163 11.13 -14.06 3.26
CA SER A 163 11.80 -12.83 3.70
C SER A 163 10.86 -11.62 3.83
N TRP A 164 9.55 -11.84 3.63
CA TRP A 164 8.56 -10.77 3.61
C TRP A 164 8.17 -10.36 5.03
N LYS A 165 8.00 -9.05 5.21
CA LYS A 165 7.53 -8.42 6.45
C LYS A 165 6.38 -7.47 6.16
N SER A 166 5.37 -7.48 7.02
CA SER A 166 4.23 -6.59 6.89
C SER A 166 4.60 -5.13 7.16
N ASN A 167 4.13 -4.23 6.30
CA ASN A 167 4.29 -2.78 6.42
C ASN A 167 2.98 -2.12 6.86
N LEU A 168 1.95 -2.22 6.05
CA LEU A 168 0.62 -1.67 6.32
C LEU A 168 -0.48 -2.46 5.62
N LEU A 169 -1.73 -2.23 6.03
CA LEU A 169 -2.91 -2.79 5.40
C LEU A 169 -3.67 -1.70 4.67
N ILE A 170 -4.26 -2.03 3.52
CA ILE A 170 -5.14 -1.13 2.78
C ILE A 170 -6.42 -1.88 2.42
N ASN A 171 -7.54 -1.49 3.04
CA ASN A 171 -8.83 -1.94 2.55
C ASN A 171 -9.14 -1.26 1.23
N LEU A 172 -9.63 -2.02 0.26
CA LEU A 172 -10.05 -1.57 -1.07
C LEU A 172 -11.49 -1.98 -1.35
N GLY A 173 -12.21 -1.12 -2.03
CA GLY A 173 -13.57 -1.37 -2.44
C GLY A 173 -14.27 -0.10 -2.90
N TYR A 174 -15.59 -0.10 -2.82
CA TYR A 174 -16.42 1.07 -3.10
C TYR A 174 -16.97 1.56 -1.75
N GLY A 175 -16.52 2.74 -1.33
CA GLY A 175 -16.82 3.29 -0.02
C GLY A 175 -18.27 3.76 0.11
N ASP A 176 -18.87 3.57 1.29
CA ASP A 176 -20.16 4.15 1.62
C ASP A 176 -19.97 5.61 2.06
N ALA A 177 -20.24 6.54 1.15
CA ALA A 177 -20.11 7.97 1.40
C ALA A 177 -21.03 8.47 2.56
N SER A 178 -22.15 7.79 2.84
CA SER A 178 -23.07 8.16 3.92
C SER A 178 -22.46 7.97 5.32
N LYS A 179 -21.37 7.21 5.43
CA LYS A 179 -20.65 6.91 6.67
C LYS A 179 -19.37 7.74 6.85
N LEU A 180 -19.08 8.63 5.92
CA LEU A 180 -17.92 9.51 6.02
C LEU A 180 -18.11 10.52 7.19
N ARG A 181 -17.02 10.73 7.91
CA ARG A 181 -16.94 11.83 8.90
C ARG A 181 -16.41 13.07 8.21
N ASP A 182 -16.47 14.22 8.88
CA ASP A 182 -15.85 15.44 8.39
C ASP A 182 -14.36 15.26 8.12
N ARG A 183 -13.84 15.98 7.14
CA ARG A 183 -12.42 15.95 6.81
C ARG A 183 -11.61 16.60 7.95
N LEU A 184 -10.66 15.85 8.49
CA LEU A 184 -9.72 16.37 9.47
C LEU A 184 -8.76 17.38 8.83
N PRO A 185 -8.29 18.39 9.59
CA PRO A 185 -7.35 19.39 9.09
C PRO A 185 -6.00 18.78 8.69
N ARG A 186 -5.26 19.54 7.91
CA ARG A 186 -3.86 19.27 7.55
C ARG A 186 -3.01 20.45 8.01
N LEU A 187 -1.72 20.20 8.23
CA LEU A 187 -0.79 21.29 8.51
C LEU A 187 -0.73 22.23 7.30
N PRO A 188 -0.78 23.56 7.52
CA PRO A 188 -0.57 24.53 6.46
C PRO A 188 0.90 24.54 6.01
N PHE A 189 1.16 25.16 4.87
CA PHE A 189 2.47 25.14 4.21
C PHE A 189 3.60 25.63 5.11
N ASP A 190 3.39 26.72 5.79
CA ASP A 190 4.35 27.38 6.69
C ASP A 190 4.76 26.57 7.92
N ARG A 191 3.93 25.57 8.28
CA ARG A 191 4.22 24.62 9.38
C ARG A 191 4.81 23.31 8.94
N ALA A 192 4.68 22.98 7.67
CA ALA A 192 5.09 21.69 7.11
C ALA A 192 6.29 21.84 6.16
N CYS A 193 6.53 23.03 5.61
CA CYS A 193 7.52 23.26 4.56
C CYS A 193 8.41 24.46 4.89
N VAL A 194 9.63 24.39 4.39
CA VAL A 194 10.60 25.50 4.40
C VAL A 194 11.12 25.68 2.97
N LEU A 195 11.16 26.93 2.52
CA LEU A 195 11.87 27.31 1.29
C LEU A 195 13.29 27.70 1.69
N ALA A 196 14.29 26.90 1.28
CA ALA A 196 15.70 27.09 1.59
C ALA A 196 16.51 27.50 0.36
#